data_b1002becd1c90798c49acea73d43f0f8
#
_entry.id   b1002becd1c90798c49acea73d43f0f8
#
_cell.length_a   1.000
_cell.length_b   1.000
_cell.length_c   1.000
_cell.angle_alpha   90.00
_cell.angle_beta   90.00
_cell.angle_gamma   90.00
#
_symmetry.space_group_name_H-M   'P 1'
#
loop_
_entity.id
_entity.type
_entity.pdbx_description
1 polymer ?
#
loop_
_entity_poly.entity_id
_entity_poly.type
_entity_poly.pdbx_seq_one_letter_code
_entity_poly.pdbx_strand_id
1 'polypeptide(L)'
;GDEAIRNLDENGIIRIGAEVGPESILVGKITPKGEKELTPEERLLRAIFGEKSRDVKDTSLKMPHGERGIVVDVKVFTREENADLSAGVDKMVRVSVAQRRKVMAGDKMAGRHGNKGVVSMVVPVENMPFLEDGRPVDIILNPLGIPGRMNIGQVLETHLGWAAESLGFRAITPVFDGATEEEIEAELARAWMINEAWRVTGDKAWEWLESVKAYSAEDLKDDEEARLIYLANVLANTGIDVQELMGNRLLARRQAMNMWLKAEGYDPALITAFPEDNIPVSERSAQDERAVRACLDLWANSLGKELDLNQSLEELRKAAQQIMLETGNPVPTIGKQILRDGKTGDRYDQPVTVGYMTFMKLHHLVEDKVHARATGPYSLVTQQPLGGKAQFGGQRFGEMEVWALEAYGAAYTLQEMLTVKSDDVVGREATYQAIVTNKPIEAPGTPAAFKVLVKELQSLGLAVESIMEDGEIISYGKESDRRDNRMPTGLLDSRYGA
;
A
#
# COMPACT_ATOMS: atom_id res chain seq x y z
N GLY A 1 -29.02 24.36 -1.03
CA GLY A 1 -30.23 23.72 -1.56
C GLY A 1 -30.59 22.50 -0.72
N ASP A 2 -31.76 21.97 -0.88
CA ASP A 2 -32.31 20.87 -0.04
C ASP A 2 -31.49 19.59 -0.09
N GLU A 3 -30.78 19.34 -1.20
CA GLU A 3 -29.90 18.20 -1.34
C GLU A 3 -28.65 18.29 -0.41
N ALA A 4 -28.10 19.49 -0.23
CA ALA A 4 -26.92 19.71 0.61
C ALA A 4 -27.22 19.54 2.11
N ILE A 5 -28.46 19.74 2.53
CA ILE A 5 -28.88 19.65 3.94
C ILE A 5 -29.63 18.34 4.25
N ARG A 6 -29.83 17.47 3.27
CA ARG A 6 -30.62 16.24 3.40
C ARG A 6 -30.17 15.33 4.56
N ASN A 7 -28.87 15.26 4.81
CA ASN A 7 -28.28 14.40 5.82
C ASN A 7 -28.04 15.12 7.16
N LEU A 8 -28.46 16.38 7.30
CA LEU A 8 -28.34 17.15 8.53
C LEU A 8 -29.58 16.98 9.41
N ASP A 9 -29.38 17.09 10.71
CA ASP A 9 -30.47 17.17 11.69
C ASP A 9 -30.99 18.61 11.83
N GLU A 10 -31.96 18.83 12.74
CA GLU A 10 -32.52 20.15 13.00
C GLU A 10 -31.50 21.18 13.54
N ASN A 11 -30.41 20.69 14.15
CA ASN A 11 -29.31 21.52 14.64
C ASN A 11 -28.22 21.79 13.58
N GLY A 12 -28.40 21.29 12.36
CA GLY A 12 -27.41 21.39 11.29
C GLY A 12 -26.22 20.47 11.43
N ILE A 13 -26.35 19.41 12.22
CA ILE A 13 -25.28 18.40 12.45
C ILE A 13 -25.63 17.15 11.63
N ILE A 14 -24.63 16.52 11.04
CA ILE A 14 -24.83 15.33 10.22
C ILE A 14 -25.29 14.12 11.04
N ARG A 15 -26.17 13.31 10.46
CA ARG A 15 -26.71 12.10 11.09
C ARG A 15 -25.71 10.94 11.04
N ILE A 16 -25.74 10.11 12.08
CA ILE A 16 -24.98 8.85 12.11
C ILE A 16 -25.51 7.93 11.00
N GLY A 17 -24.60 7.25 10.28
CA GLY A 17 -24.92 6.38 9.15
C GLY A 17 -25.00 7.10 7.80
N ALA A 18 -24.85 8.43 7.76
CA ALA A 18 -24.84 9.18 6.51
C ALA A 18 -23.56 8.92 5.71
N GLU A 19 -23.72 8.69 4.42
CA GLU A 19 -22.60 8.66 3.46
C GLU A 19 -22.16 10.09 3.15
N VAL A 20 -20.83 10.33 3.26
CA VAL A 20 -20.23 11.63 3.01
C VAL A 20 -19.14 11.52 1.96
N GLY A 21 -19.13 12.47 1.03
CA GLY A 21 -18.12 12.63 0.00
C GLY A 21 -17.51 14.03 0.03
N PRO A 22 -16.63 14.35 -0.92
CA PRO A 22 -16.03 15.68 -1.04
C PRO A 22 -17.10 16.78 -0.99
N GLU A 23 -16.85 17.84 -0.22
CA GLU A 23 -17.74 18.99 -0.05
C GLU A 23 -19.06 18.72 0.69
N SER A 24 -19.38 17.49 1.10
CA SER A 24 -20.54 17.22 1.95
C SER A 24 -20.47 17.99 3.26
N ILE A 25 -21.55 18.61 3.68
CA ILE A 25 -21.62 19.38 4.91
C ILE A 25 -21.69 18.41 6.10
N LEU A 26 -20.74 18.52 7.02
CA LEU A 26 -20.71 17.75 8.27
C LEU A 26 -21.40 18.52 9.40
N VAL A 27 -21.12 19.81 9.51
CA VAL A 27 -21.75 20.70 10.49
C VAL A 27 -22.05 22.02 9.80
N GLY A 28 -23.33 22.38 9.74
CA GLY A 28 -23.79 23.64 9.17
C GLY A 28 -23.42 24.82 10.07
N LYS A 29 -22.77 25.83 9.52
CA LYS A 29 -22.42 27.08 10.21
C LYS A 29 -22.45 28.23 9.24
N ILE A 30 -23.02 29.35 9.67
CA ILE A 30 -23.00 30.61 8.97
C ILE A 30 -22.40 31.70 9.85
N THR A 31 -21.64 32.60 9.25
CA THR A 31 -21.05 33.78 9.94
C THR A 31 -21.46 35.06 9.24
N PRO A 32 -21.67 36.18 9.99
CA PRO A 32 -21.89 37.49 9.37
C PRO A 32 -20.72 37.87 8.48
N LYS A 33 -20.98 38.46 7.32
CA LYS A 33 -19.91 39.07 6.50
C LYS A 33 -19.46 40.36 7.18
N GLY A 34 -18.16 40.37 7.56
CA GLY A 34 -17.45 41.63 7.77
C GLY A 34 -17.18 42.31 6.41
N GLU A 35 -16.97 43.61 6.39
CA GLU A 35 -16.50 44.36 5.21
C GLU A 35 -15.05 43.96 4.85
N LYS A 36 -14.86 42.71 4.38
CA LYS A 36 -13.56 42.31 3.81
C LYS A 36 -13.56 42.60 2.31
N GLU A 37 -12.52 43.20 1.83
CA GLU A 37 -12.25 43.31 0.40
C GLU A 37 -12.21 41.90 -0.21
N LEU A 38 -13.00 41.71 -1.27
CA LEU A 38 -13.04 40.49 -2.05
C LEU A 38 -11.70 40.28 -2.75
N THR A 39 -11.25 39.02 -2.81
CA THR A 39 -10.09 38.70 -3.66
C THR A 39 -10.41 39.00 -5.14
N PRO A 40 -9.39 39.30 -5.98
CA PRO A 40 -9.60 39.55 -7.40
C PRO A 40 -10.37 38.42 -8.08
N GLU A 41 -10.05 37.19 -7.74
CA GLU A 41 -10.69 35.98 -8.28
C GLU A 41 -12.16 35.86 -7.84
N GLU A 42 -12.48 36.14 -6.59
CA GLU A 42 -13.87 36.14 -6.08
C GLU A 42 -14.69 37.26 -6.73
N ARG A 43 -14.09 38.42 -7.00
CA ARG A 43 -14.72 39.54 -7.70
C ARG A 43 -15.07 39.16 -9.15
N LEU A 44 -14.13 38.49 -9.83
CA LEU A 44 -14.33 37.99 -11.19
C LEU A 44 -15.45 36.94 -11.25
N LEU A 45 -15.43 35.94 -10.37
CA LEU A 45 -16.47 34.90 -10.29
C LEU A 45 -17.87 35.50 -10.06
N ARG A 46 -17.97 36.52 -9.21
CA ARG A 46 -19.26 37.24 -9.02
C ARG A 46 -19.70 38.00 -10.26
N ALA A 47 -18.77 38.61 -11.00
CA ALA A 47 -19.11 39.31 -12.24
C ALA A 47 -19.59 38.36 -13.33
N ILE A 48 -19.03 37.16 -13.42
CA ILE A 48 -19.39 36.14 -14.42
C ILE A 48 -20.68 35.42 -14.05
N PHE A 49 -20.86 34.99 -12.82
CA PHE A 49 -21.98 34.15 -12.38
C PHE A 49 -23.15 34.93 -11.75
N GLY A 50 -23.05 36.23 -11.61
CA GLY A 50 -24.15 37.12 -11.17
C GLY A 50 -24.68 36.85 -9.76
N GLU A 51 -23.88 36.33 -8.84
CA GLU A 51 -24.29 36.03 -7.47
C GLU A 51 -24.63 37.31 -6.69
N LYS A 52 -25.89 37.39 -6.19
CA LYS A 52 -26.28 38.44 -5.28
C LYS A 52 -25.50 38.32 -3.96
N SER A 53 -25.01 39.46 -3.48
CA SER A 53 -24.33 39.53 -2.17
C SER A 53 -25.31 39.10 -1.06
N ARG A 54 -25.00 38.00 -0.36
CA ARG A 54 -25.70 37.58 0.87
C ARG A 54 -25.02 38.23 2.07
N ASP A 55 -25.79 38.60 3.09
CA ASP A 55 -25.28 39.26 4.32
C ASP A 55 -24.47 38.28 5.21
N VAL A 56 -24.53 37.00 4.93
CA VAL A 56 -23.87 35.93 5.68
C VAL A 56 -22.94 35.11 4.78
N LYS A 57 -21.84 34.65 5.37
CA LYS A 57 -20.89 33.73 4.73
C LYS A 57 -21.12 32.32 5.27
N ASP A 58 -21.16 31.34 4.36
CA ASP A 58 -21.16 29.91 4.73
C ASP A 58 -19.76 29.52 5.24
N THR A 59 -19.68 29.13 6.52
CA THR A 59 -18.47 28.63 7.19
C THR A 59 -18.66 27.22 7.71
N SER A 60 -19.60 26.48 7.12
CA SER A 60 -19.88 25.09 7.46
C SER A 60 -18.63 24.23 7.37
N LEU A 61 -18.51 23.28 8.31
CA LEU A 61 -17.49 22.23 8.23
C LEU A 61 -17.90 21.27 7.12
N LYS A 62 -17.09 21.19 6.09
CA LYS A 62 -17.27 20.29 4.96
C LYS A 62 -16.26 19.16 5.00
N MET A 63 -16.61 18.02 4.39
CA MET A 63 -15.66 16.93 4.18
C MET A 63 -14.52 17.41 3.30
N PRO A 64 -13.24 17.18 3.69
CA PRO A 64 -12.08 17.58 2.89
C PRO A 64 -12.11 16.98 1.49
N HIS A 65 -11.53 17.70 0.53
CA HIS A 65 -11.44 17.23 -0.85
C HIS A 65 -10.59 15.96 -0.96
N GLY A 66 -11.10 14.95 -1.65
CA GLY A 66 -10.46 13.64 -1.80
C GLY A 66 -10.79 12.64 -0.70
N GLU A 67 -11.59 13.01 0.30
CA GLU A 67 -12.01 12.10 1.37
C GLU A 67 -13.49 11.74 1.26
N ARG A 68 -13.81 10.50 1.65
CA ARG A 68 -15.17 9.96 1.66
C ARG A 68 -15.31 8.93 2.77
N GLY A 69 -16.54 8.68 3.21
CA GLY A 69 -16.77 7.65 4.24
C GLY A 69 -18.20 7.63 4.74
N ILE A 70 -18.40 6.94 5.84
CA ILE A 70 -19.70 6.84 6.52
C ILE A 70 -19.53 7.40 7.94
N VAL A 71 -20.45 8.25 8.37
CA VAL A 71 -20.46 8.82 9.72
C VAL A 71 -20.82 7.71 10.73
N VAL A 72 -19.91 7.43 11.67
CA VAL A 72 -20.11 6.37 12.68
C VAL A 72 -20.42 6.93 14.07
N ASP A 73 -19.95 8.13 14.39
CA ASP A 73 -20.18 8.74 15.70
C ASP A 73 -20.21 10.27 15.59
N VAL A 74 -21.06 10.90 16.38
CA VAL A 74 -21.19 12.35 16.49
C VAL A 74 -21.28 12.72 17.96
N LYS A 75 -20.31 13.49 18.47
CA LYS A 75 -20.29 13.98 19.85
C LYS A 75 -20.40 15.49 19.86
N VAL A 76 -21.36 15.98 20.62
CA VAL A 76 -21.57 17.41 20.86
C VAL A 76 -21.12 17.72 22.28
N PHE A 77 -20.22 18.65 22.42
CA PHE A 77 -19.71 19.14 23.70
C PHE A 77 -20.24 20.56 23.90
N THR A 78 -20.97 20.79 24.98
CA THR A 78 -21.46 22.10 25.36
C THR A 78 -20.62 22.66 26.51
N ARG A 79 -20.57 23.99 26.64
CA ARG A 79 -19.81 24.64 27.72
C ARG A 79 -20.37 24.31 29.11
N GLU A 80 -21.64 23.98 29.19
CA GLU A 80 -22.29 23.59 30.45
C GLU A 80 -21.79 22.22 30.96
N GLU A 81 -21.46 21.32 30.04
CA GLU A 81 -20.97 19.96 30.34
C GLU A 81 -19.46 19.85 30.41
N ASN A 82 -18.74 20.71 29.65
CA ASN A 82 -17.29 20.70 29.55
C ASN A 82 -16.70 22.08 29.76
N ALA A 83 -16.12 22.31 30.94
CA ALA A 83 -15.48 23.59 31.30
C ALA A 83 -14.19 23.88 30.50
N ASP A 84 -13.59 22.86 29.87
CA ASP A 84 -12.31 22.93 29.16
C ASP A 84 -12.40 23.45 27.70
N LEU A 85 -13.57 23.92 27.26
CA LEU A 85 -13.71 24.50 25.94
C LEU A 85 -12.95 25.84 25.83
N SER A 86 -12.31 26.04 24.68
CA SER A 86 -11.56 27.28 24.40
C SER A 86 -12.42 28.52 24.61
N ALA A 87 -11.82 29.64 25.00
CA ALA A 87 -12.50 30.90 25.20
C ALA A 87 -13.26 31.32 23.92
N GLY A 88 -14.55 31.67 24.08
CA GLY A 88 -15.42 32.06 22.94
C GLY A 88 -16.07 30.89 22.19
N VAL A 89 -15.87 29.65 22.62
CA VAL A 89 -16.54 28.46 22.04
C VAL A 89 -17.65 28.00 22.97
N ASP A 90 -18.89 28.00 22.53
CA ASP A 90 -20.05 27.53 23.31
C ASP A 90 -20.38 26.07 23.03
N LYS A 91 -20.21 25.64 21.77
CA LYS A 91 -20.42 24.24 21.35
C LYS A 91 -19.28 23.78 20.47
N MET A 92 -18.82 22.56 20.70
CA MET A 92 -17.86 21.85 19.84
C MET A 92 -18.48 20.54 19.38
N VAL A 93 -18.43 20.28 18.08
CA VAL A 93 -18.94 19.03 17.50
C VAL A 93 -17.77 18.23 16.97
N ARG A 94 -17.70 16.94 17.36
CA ARG A 94 -16.74 15.97 16.84
C ARG A 94 -17.49 14.94 16.02
N VAL A 95 -17.17 14.87 14.75
CA VAL A 95 -17.74 13.91 13.80
C VAL A 95 -16.68 12.87 13.50
N SER A 96 -17.00 11.58 13.70
CA SER A 96 -16.14 10.46 13.37
C SER A 96 -16.64 9.80 12.07
N VAL A 97 -15.77 9.74 11.08
CA VAL A 97 -16.06 9.17 9.76
C VAL A 97 -15.22 7.94 9.54
N ALA A 98 -15.87 6.81 9.24
CA ALA A 98 -15.19 5.57 8.90
C ALA A 98 -14.91 5.52 7.39
N GLN A 99 -13.69 5.17 7.03
CA GLN A 99 -13.26 4.95 5.66
C GLN A 99 -12.73 3.53 5.49
N ARG A 100 -13.05 2.90 4.37
CA ARG A 100 -12.47 1.61 4.00
C ARG A 100 -11.38 1.84 2.96
N ARG A 101 -10.13 1.73 3.40
CA ARG A 101 -8.95 1.92 2.55
C ARG A 101 -8.38 0.57 2.13
N LYS A 102 -8.66 0.15 0.91
CA LYS A 102 -8.03 -1.04 0.30
C LYS A 102 -6.59 -0.73 -0.10
N VAL A 103 -5.78 -1.78 -0.28
CA VAL A 103 -4.43 -1.64 -0.84
C VAL A 103 -4.55 -1.25 -2.31
N MET A 104 -3.80 -0.23 -2.71
CA MET A 104 -3.76 0.25 -4.09
C MET A 104 -2.31 0.48 -4.56
N ALA A 105 -2.13 0.61 -5.86
CA ALA A 105 -0.82 0.96 -6.41
C ALA A 105 -0.35 2.31 -5.84
N GLY A 106 0.91 2.37 -5.41
CA GLY A 106 1.48 3.53 -4.75
C GLY A 106 1.48 3.47 -3.22
N ASP A 107 0.73 2.56 -2.60
CA ASP A 107 0.77 2.37 -1.15
C ASP A 107 2.09 1.75 -0.71
N LYS A 108 2.61 2.21 0.43
CA LYS A 108 3.85 1.72 0.99
C LYS A 108 3.59 0.55 1.94
N MET A 109 4.30 -0.53 1.70
CA MET A 109 4.27 -1.73 2.55
C MET A 109 5.68 -2.10 3.01
N ALA A 110 5.77 -2.83 4.11
CA ALA A 110 7.04 -3.27 4.65
C ALA A 110 6.88 -4.59 5.44
N GLY A 111 7.93 -5.40 5.44
CA GLY A 111 8.10 -6.48 6.40
C GLY A 111 8.82 -6.03 7.68
N ARG A 112 9.29 -7.00 8.48
CA ARG A 112 10.02 -6.76 9.74
C ARG A 112 11.54 -6.64 9.58
N HIS A 113 12.08 -6.79 8.39
CA HIS A 113 13.53 -6.88 8.10
C HIS A 113 14.08 -5.66 7.34
N GLY A 114 13.40 -4.51 7.42
CA GLY A 114 13.81 -3.33 6.64
C GLY A 114 13.46 -3.42 5.14
N ASN A 115 12.74 -4.43 4.73
CA ASN A 115 12.25 -4.66 3.38
C ASN A 115 11.00 -3.82 3.10
N LYS A 116 11.20 -2.54 2.82
CA LYS A 116 10.15 -1.58 2.48
C LYS A 116 10.02 -1.43 0.96
N GLY A 117 8.81 -1.31 0.50
CA GLY A 117 8.52 -1.12 -0.92
C GLY A 117 7.19 -0.43 -1.17
N VAL A 118 6.97 -0.07 -2.41
CA VAL A 118 5.71 0.54 -2.88
C VAL A 118 5.03 -0.45 -3.81
N VAL A 119 3.73 -0.62 -3.64
CA VAL A 119 2.92 -1.48 -4.51
C VAL A 119 2.93 -0.91 -5.92
N SER A 120 3.41 -1.67 -6.88
CA SER A 120 3.47 -1.25 -8.29
C SER A 120 2.15 -1.45 -9.00
N MET A 121 1.51 -2.59 -8.78
CA MET A 121 0.20 -2.91 -9.35
C MET A 121 -0.59 -3.87 -8.45
N VAL A 122 -1.89 -3.87 -8.60
CA VAL A 122 -2.80 -4.85 -8.00
C VAL A 122 -3.32 -5.74 -9.12
N VAL A 123 -3.10 -7.03 -9.00
CA VAL A 123 -3.47 -8.03 -10.00
C VAL A 123 -4.71 -8.79 -9.50
N PRO A 124 -5.71 -9.08 -10.35
CA PRO A 124 -6.83 -9.95 -10.01
C PRO A 124 -6.35 -11.34 -9.58
N VAL A 125 -7.08 -11.97 -8.65
CA VAL A 125 -6.71 -13.29 -8.07
C VAL A 125 -6.53 -14.35 -9.16
N GLU A 126 -7.38 -14.33 -10.18
CA GLU A 126 -7.37 -15.28 -11.31
C GLU A 126 -6.09 -15.21 -12.15
N ASN A 127 -5.40 -14.05 -12.13
CA ASN A 127 -4.17 -13.82 -12.88
C ASN A 127 -2.91 -13.97 -12.02
N MET A 128 -3.06 -14.23 -10.73
CA MET A 128 -1.91 -14.45 -9.84
C MET A 128 -1.34 -15.85 -10.04
N PRO A 129 -0.02 -16.02 -9.89
CA PRO A 129 0.58 -17.35 -9.85
C PRO A 129 -0.04 -18.19 -8.73
N PHE A 130 -0.16 -19.48 -8.95
CA PHE A 130 -0.73 -20.39 -7.97
C PHE A 130 0.12 -21.66 -7.79
N LEU A 131 0.01 -22.24 -6.61
CA LEU A 131 0.63 -23.51 -6.23
C LEU A 131 -0.09 -24.70 -6.90
N GLU A 132 0.52 -25.87 -6.86
CA GLU A 132 -0.07 -27.09 -7.43
C GLU A 132 -1.39 -27.51 -6.75
N ASP A 133 -1.61 -27.09 -5.51
CA ASP A 133 -2.88 -27.26 -4.78
C ASP A 133 -3.98 -26.26 -5.18
N GLY A 134 -3.70 -25.36 -6.15
CA GLY A 134 -4.62 -24.34 -6.62
C GLY A 134 -4.63 -23.05 -5.78
N ARG A 135 -3.85 -22.95 -4.72
CA ARG A 135 -3.78 -21.78 -3.85
C ARG A 135 -3.01 -20.63 -4.52
N PRO A 136 -3.62 -19.47 -4.76
CA PRO A 136 -2.93 -18.33 -5.36
C PRO A 136 -1.97 -17.67 -4.38
N VAL A 137 -0.92 -17.03 -4.91
CA VAL A 137 0.02 -16.23 -4.15
C VAL A 137 -0.59 -14.83 -3.89
N ASP A 138 -0.48 -14.33 -2.65
CA ASP A 138 -1.05 -13.05 -2.26
C ASP A 138 -0.18 -11.85 -2.66
N ILE A 139 1.15 -12.01 -2.65
CA ILE A 139 2.11 -10.95 -2.95
C ILE A 139 3.32 -11.49 -3.70
N ILE A 140 3.81 -10.71 -4.65
CA ILE A 140 5.03 -10.99 -5.40
C ILE A 140 6.07 -9.92 -5.07
N LEU A 141 7.23 -10.33 -4.60
CA LEU A 141 8.33 -9.45 -4.23
C LEU A 141 9.48 -9.60 -5.22
N ASN A 142 10.10 -8.46 -5.57
CA ASN A 142 11.27 -8.48 -6.44
C ASN A 142 12.52 -8.95 -5.67
N PRO A 143 13.18 -10.05 -6.08
CA PRO A 143 14.35 -10.60 -5.39
C PRO A 143 15.58 -9.68 -5.46
N LEU A 144 15.67 -8.75 -6.41
CA LEU A 144 16.78 -7.79 -6.52
C LEU A 144 16.91 -6.87 -5.28
N GLY A 145 15.86 -6.76 -4.48
CA GLY A 145 15.89 -6.02 -3.21
C GLY A 145 16.72 -6.69 -2.11
N ILE A 146 17.08 -7.97 -2.24
CA ILE A 146 17.76 -8.75 -1.19
C ILE A 146 19.30 -8.59 -1.27
N PRO A 147 19.98 -8.83 -2.42
CA PRO A 147 21.44 -8.85 -2.45
C PRO A 147 22.07 -7.52 -2.05
N GLY A 148 21.53 -6.41 -2.55
CA GLY A 148 22.06 -5.07 -2.27
C GLY A 148 21.83 -4.58 -0.83
N ARG A 149 20.91 -5.20 -0.09
CA ARG A 149 20.54 -4.78 1.27
C ARG A 149 20.88 -5.80 2.34
N MET A 150 21.29 -7.00 1.95
CA MET A 150 21.77 -8.09 2.83
C MET A 150 20.79 -8.43 3.97
N ASN A 151 19.50 -8.19 3.81
CA ASN A 151 18.48 -8.49 4.80
C ASN A 151 17.95 -9.94 4.63
N ILE A 152 18.84 -10.91 4.85
CA ILE A 152 18.58 -12.34 4.67
C ILE A 152 17.49 -12.87 5.59
N GLY A 153 17.28 -12.24 6.75
CA GLY A 153 16.22 -12.62 7.70
C GLY A 153 14.82 -12.72 7.07
N GLN A 154 14.50 -11.95 6.02
CA GLN A 154 13.25 -12.08 5.31
C GLN A 154 13.10 -13.42 4.56
N VAL A 155 14.19 -13.99 4.05
CA VAL A 155 14.19 -15.30 3.38
C VAL A 155 13.98 -16.40 4.42
N LEU A 156 14.71 -16.33 5.54
CA LEU A 156 14.56 -17.28 6.65
C LEU A 156 13.14 -17.22 7.25
N GLU A 157 12.57 -16.03 7.41
CA GLU A 157 11.17 -15.88 7.84
C GLU A 157 10.19 -16.54 6.87
N THR A 158 10.41 -16.37 5.56
CA THR A 158 9.54 -16.96 4.53
C THR A 158 9.58 -18.49 4.59
N HIS A 159 10.75 -19.09 4.75
CA HIS A 159 10.93 -20.54 4.88
C HIS A 159 10.29 -21.08 6.16
N LEU A 160 10.61 -20.47 7.30
CA LEU A 160 10.03 -20.88 8.59
C LEU A 160 8.52 -20.67 8.62
N GLY A 161 8.02 -19.59 8.00
CA GLY A 161 6.60 -19.33 7.86
C GLY A 161 5.85 -20.40 7.06
N TRP A 162 6.46 -20.92 5.99
CA TRP A 162 5.93 -22.05 5.23
C TRP A 162 5.81 -23.32 6.08
N ALA A 163 6.87 -23.62 6.84
CA ALA A 163 6.87 -24.77 7.74
C ALA A 163 5.82 -24.60 8.86
N ALA A 164 5.76 -23.43 9.47
CA ALA A 164 4.83 -23.12 10.55
C ALA A 164 3.35 -23.27 10.13
N GLU A 165 3.00 -22.79 8.94
CA GLU A 165 1.63 -22.94 8.39
C GLU A 165 1.32 -24.41 8.09
N SER A 166 2.25 -25.13 7.47
CA SER A 166 2.06 -26.54 7.12
C SER A 166 1.90 -27.45 8.33
N LEU A 167 2.69 -27.21 9.39
CA LEU A 167 2.72 -28.00 10.62
C LEU A 167 1.76 -27.48 11.70
N GLY A 168 1.20 -26.28 11.53
CA GLY A 168 0.21 -25.69 12.42
C GLY A 168 0.79 -25.19 13.75
N PHE A 169 2.00 -24.67 13.77
CA PHE A 169 2.60 -24.04 14.95
C PHE A 169 2.87 -22.55 14.73
N ARG A 170 3.08 -21.82 15.82
CA ARG A 170 3.49 -20.43 15.81
C ARG A 170 4.95 -20.31 16.22
N ALA A 171 5.81 -19.85 15.30
CA ALA A 171 7.21 -19.60 15.58
C ALA A 171 7.39 -18.26 16.32
N ILE A 172 8.13 -18.29 17.43
CA ILE A 172 8.52 -17.11 18.22
C ILE A 172 10.04 -17.08 18.24
N THR A 173 10.63 -16.08 17.59
CA THR A 173 12.08 -15.96 17.40
C THR A 173 12.56 -14.62 17.98
N PRO A 174 12.98 -14.58 19.26
CA PRO A 174 13.59 -13.40 19.88
C PRO A 174 14.90 -13.02 19.18
N VAL A 175 15.35 -11.76 19.36
CA VAL A 175 16.50 -11.20 18.62
C VAL A 175 17.80 -12.00 18.79
N PHE A 176 18.04 -12.56 19.99
CA PHE A 176 19.25 -13.32 20.29
C PHE A 176 19.02 -14.83 20.50
N ASP A 177 17.81 -15.28 20.24
CA ASP A 177 17.40 -16.67 20.36
C ASP A 177 16.52 -17.02 19.14
N GLY A 178 17.09 -16.86 17.95
CA GLY A 178 16.47 -17.15 16.68
C GLY A 178 16.63 -18.61 16.27
N ALA A 179 15.85 -19.05 15.28
CA ALA A 179 16.01 -20.37 14.69
C ALA A 179 17.27 -20.43 13.82
N THR A 180 18.00 -21.54 13.93
CA THR A 180 19.18 -21.83 13.09
C THR A 180 18.76 -22.29 11.69
N GLU A 181 19.65 -22.25 10.72
CA GLU A 181 19.39 -22.75 9.37
C GLU A 181 19.05 -24.26 9.37
N GLU A 182 19.70 -25.02 10.23
CA GLU A 182 19.48 -26.47 10.38
C GLU A 182 18.10 -26.78 10.93
N GLU A 183 17.63 -26.02 11.92
CA GLU A 183 16.27 -26.14 12.47
C GLU A 183 15.21 -25.79 11.41
N ILE A 184 15.44 -24.73 10.63
CA ILE A 184 14.53 -24.32 9.56
C ILE A 184 14.46 -25.39 8.46
N GLU A 185 15.62 -25.95 8.08
CA GLU A 185 15.69 -27.03 7.11
C GLU A 185 14.91 -28.29 7.57
N ALA A 186 15.06 -28.66 8.84
CA ALA A 186 14.34 -29.79 9.42
C ALA A 186 12.83 -29.57 9.47
N GLU A 187 12.40 -28.34 9.81
CA GLU A 187 10.97 -27.99 9.79
C GLU A 187 10.39 -27.95 8.36
N LEU A 188 11.17 -27.51 7.36
CA LEU A 188 10.78 -27.63 5.94
C LEU A 188 10.65 -29.07 5.50
N ALA A 189 11.56 -29.95 5.93
CA ALA A 189 11.49 -31.37 5.69
C ALA A 189 10.21 -32.01 6.25
N ARG A 190 9.88 -31.69 7.49
CA ARG A 190 8.61 -32.13 8.14
C ARG A 190 7.38 -31.56 7.43
N ALA A 191 7.44 -30.30 7.02
CA ALA A 191 6.37 -29.64 6.26
C ALA A 191 6.12 -30.31 4.91
N TRP A 192 7.15 -30.72 4.22
CA TRP A 192 7.01 -31.48 2.99
C TRP A 192 6.39 -32.85 3.26
N MET A 193 6.88 -33.58 4.25
CA MET A 193 6.36 -34.92 4.61
C MET A 193 4.87 -34.88 4.97
N ILE A 194 4.41 -33.89 5.73
CA ILE A 194 2.99 -33.78 6.09
C ILE A 194 2.12 -33.42 4.87
N ASN A 195 2.63 -32.61 3.95
CA ASN A 195 1.92 -32.26 2.73
C ASN A 195 1.83 -33.46 1.77
N GLU A 196 2.95 -34.19 1.59
CA GLU A 196 2.99 -35.37 0.74
C GLU A 196 2.14 -36.52 1.29
N ALA A 197 2.21 -36.76 2.59
CA ALA A 197 1.32 -37.74 3.25
C ALA A 197 -0.15 -37.37 3.06
N TRP A 198 -0.50 -36.08 3.12
CA TRP A 198 -1.87 -35.63 2.90
C TRP A 198 -2.32 -35.80 1.45
N ARG A 199 -1.41 -35.60 0.48
CA ARG A 199 -1.64 -35.87 -0.94
C ARG A 199 -1.88 -37.35 -1.19
N VAL A 200 -0.95 -38.20 -0.72
CA VAL A 200 -1.06 -39.67 -0.87
C VAL A 200 -2.31 -40.24 -0.17
N THR A 201 -2.68 -39.65 0.97
CA THR A 201 -3.93 -40.01 1.67
C THR A 201 -5.15 -39.66 0.80
N GLY A 202 -5.13 -38.60 0.02
CA GLY A 202 -6.17 -38.24 -0.92
C GLY A 202 -6.35 -39.29 -2.01
N ASP A 203 -5.26 -39.71 -2.65
CA ASP A 203 -5.30 -40.74 -3.69
C ASP A 203 -5.88 -42.03 -3.16
N LYS A 204 -5.41 -42.50 -1.99
CA LYS A 204 -5.94 -43.68 -1.31
C LYS A 204 -7.39 -43.52 -0.87
N ALA A 205 -7.82 -42.35 -0.48
CA ALA A 205 -9.20 -42.10 -0.07
C ALA A 205 -10.17 -42.25 -1.23
N TRP A 206 -9.84 -41.74 -2.41
CA TRP A 206 -10.67 -41.90 -3.59
C TRP A 206 -10.71 -43.35 -4.08
N GLU A 207 -9.57 -44.04 -4.14
CA GLU A 207 -9.54 -45.50 -4.46
C GLU A 207 -10.43 -46.32 -3.51
N TRP A 208 -10.36 -46.01 -2.22
CA TRP A 208 -11.17 -46.70 -1.21
C TRP A 208 -12.66 -46.39 -1.39
N LEU A 209 -13.05 -45.15 -1.58
CA LEU A 209 -14.44 -44.72 -1.78
C LEU A 209 -15.06 -45.37 -3.01
N GLU A 210 -14.31 -45.43 -4.11
CA GLU A 210 -14.74 -46.17 -5.31
C GLU A 210 -14.97 -47.67 -5.06
N SER A 211 -14.11 -48.28 -4.22
CA SER A 211 -14.23 -49.69 -3.88
C SER A 211 -15.46 -50.03 -3.01
N VAL A 212 -15.78 -49.12 -2.08
CA VAL A 212 -16.87 -49.35 -1.09
C VAL A 212 -18.27 -49.04 -1.68
N LYS A 213 -18.35 -48.23 -2.74
CA LYS A 213 -19.61 -47.77 -3.38
C LYS A 213 -20.66 -47.20 -2.40
N ALA A 214 -20.23 -46.78 -1.22
CA ALA A 214 -21.10 -46.22 -0.18
C ALA A 214 -21.39 -44.75 -0.39
N TYR A 215 -20.51 -44.06 -1.11
CA TYR A 215 -20.59 -42.64 -1.39
C TYR A 215 -20.41 -42.40 -2.89
N SER A 216 -21.17 -41.46 -3.46
CA SER A 216 -20.91 -40.95 -4.81
C SER A 216 -20.03 -39.72 -4.74
N ALA A 217 -19.32 -39.40 -5.81
CA ALA A 217 -18.55 -38.16 -5.91
C ALA A 217 -19.42 -36.90 -5.79
N GLU A 218 -20.73 -37.03 -6.02
CA GLU A 218 -21.73 -35.97 -5.88
C GLU A 218 -22.16 -35.73 -4.42
N ASP A 219 -21.97 -36.72 -3.54
CA ASP A 219 -22.34 -36.65 -2.11
C ASP A 219 -21.25 -36.01 -1.28
N LEU A 220 -20.00 -35.93 -1.78
CA LEU A 220 -18.86 -35.36 -1.10
C LEU A 220 -18.64 -33.91 -1.56
N LYS A 221 -18.39 -33.00 -0.62
CA LYS A 221 -18.23 -31.58 -0.89
C LYS A 221 -16.88 -31.22 -1.49
N ASP A 222 -15.84 -31.93 -1.06
CA ASP A 222 -14.46 -31.70 -1.51
C ASP A 222 -13.53 -32.89 -1.19
N ASP A 223 -12.31 -32.83 -1.69
CA ASP A 223 -11.24 -33.78 -1.41
C ASP A 223 -10.89 -33.90 0.07
N GLU A 224 -11.10 -32.86 0.84
CA GLU A 224 -10.81 -32.86 2.27
C GLU A 224 -11.76 -33.74 3.05
N GLU A 225 -13.04 -33.69 2.72
CA GLU A 225 -14.07 -34.58 3.31
C GLU A 225 -13.79 -36.03 2.98
N ALA A 226 -13.37 -36.33 1.76
CA ALA A 226 -12.98 -37.68 1.35
C ALA A 226 -11.82 -38.24 2.19
N ARG A 227 -10.77 -37.44 2.41
CA ARG A 227 -9.62 -37.79 3.26
C ARG A 227 -10.02 -38.05 4.70
N LEU A 228 -10.87 -37.19 5.26
CA LEU A 228 -11.32 -37.28 6.65
C LEU A 228 -12.15 -38.57 6.86
N ILE A 229 -13.07 -38.91 5.96
CA ILE A 229 -13.89 -40.14 6.03
C ILE A 229 -13.00 -41.37 5.93
N TYR A 230 -12.04 -41.39 4.99
CA TYR A 230 -11.09 -42.49 4.87
C TYR A 230 -10.26 -42.69 6.14
N LEU A 231 -9.67 -41.60 6.69
CA LEU A 231 -8.89 -41.65 7.92
C LEU A 231 -9.74 -42.09 9.13
N ALA A 232 -10.98 -41.62 9.24
CA ALA A 232 -11.90 -42.02 10.28
C ALA A 232 -12.16 -43.53 10.24
N ASN A 233 -12.30 -44.12 9.04
CA ASN A 233 -12.49 -45.56 8.87
C ASN A 233 -11.21 -46.35 9.21
N VAL A 234 -10.05 -45.93 8.72
CA VAL A 234 -8.78 -46.65 8.94
C VAL A 234 -8.34 -46.57 10.42
N LEU A 235 -8.58 -45.45 11.08
CA LEU A 235 -8.17 -45.19 12.45
C LEU A 235 -9.23 -45.60 13.50
N ALA A 236 -10.43 -46.09 13.10
CA ALA A 236 -11.52 -46.42 14.01
C ALA A 236 -11.14 -47.42 15.11
N ASN A 237 -10.13 -48.28 14.87
CA ASN A 237 -9.69 -49.32 15.82
C ASN A 237 -8.37 -48.98 16.53
N THR A 238 -7.83 -47.75 16.36
CA THR A 238 -6.53 -47.35 16.92
C THR A 238 -6.64 -46.57 18.23
N GLY A 239 -7.85 -46.38 18.75
CA GLY A 239 -8.08 -45.64 20.00
C GLY A 239 -8.11 -44.11 19.88
N ILE A 240 -8.06 -43.59 18.66
CA ILE A 240 -8.17 -42.14 18.38
C ILE A 240 -9.66 -41.78 18.35
N ASP A 241 -10.01 -40.65 18.95
CA ASP A 241 -11.38 -40.13 18.89
C ASP A 241 -11.68 -39.62 17.47
N VAL A 242 -12.57 -40.34 16.78
CA VAL A 242 -12.98 -40.03 15.42
C VAL A 242 -13.69 -38.67 15.33
N GLN A 243 -14.42 -38.24 16.37
CA GLN A 243 -15.08 -36.93 16.37
C GLN A 243 -14.07 -35.79 16.48
N GLU A 244 -13.03 -35.96 17.28
CA GLU A 244 -11.93 -35.00 17.37
C GLU A 244 -11.14 -34.93 16.05
N LEU A 245 -10.87 -36.06 15.43
CA LEU A 245 -10.21 -36.16 14.13
C LEU A 245 -10.99 -35.43 13.03
N MET A 246 -12.31 -35.61 12.97
CA MET A 246 -13.17 -34.92 12.00
C MET A 246 -13.28 -33.43 12.24
N GLY A 247 -13.16 -32.98 13.50
CA GLY A 247 -13.21 -31.56 13.88
C GLY A 247 -11.87 -30.82 13.80
N ASN A 248 -10.75 -31.55 13.79
CA ASN A 248 -9.40 -30.97 13.84
C ASN A 248 -8.54 -31.42 12.64
N ARG A 249 -8.53 -30.55 11.62
CA ARG A 249 -7.77 -30.79 10.38
C ARG A 249 -6.27 -31.04 10.64
N LEU A 250 -5.68 -30.33 11.58
CA LEU A 250 -4.25 -30.49 11.89
C LEU A 250 -3.96 -31.86 12.48
N LEU A 251 -4.81 -32.35 13.39
CA LEU A 251 -4.71 -33.69 13.95
C LEU A 251 -4.83 -34.71 12.86
N ALA A 252 -5.80 -34.60 11.95
CA ALA A 252 -5.97 -35.50 10.82
C ALA A 252 -4.72 -35.58 9.93
N ARG A 253 -4.12 -34.43 9.60
CA ARG A 253 -2.87 -34.37 8.81
C ARG A 253 -1.69 -35.00 9.53
N ARG A 254 -1.55 -34.80 10.84
CA ARG A 254 -0.50 -35.42 11.66
C ARG A 254 -0.69 -36.97 11.69
N GLN A 255 -1.90 -37.45 11.83
CA GLN A 255 -2.16 -38.87 11.80
C GLN A 255 -1.92 -39.49 10.41
N ALA A 256 -2.28 -38.81 9.35
CA ALA A 256 -1.96 -39.23 7.98
C ALA A 256 -0.44 -39.33 7.77
N MET A 257 0.34 -38.35 8.26
CA MET A 257 1.81 -38.37 8.22
C MET A 257 2.38 -39.57 9.00
N ASN A 258 1.88 -39.82 10.21
CA ASN A 258 2.35 -40.94 11.03
C ASN A 258 2.05 -42.32 10.36
N MET A 259 0.89 -42.46 9.73
CA MET A 259 0.53 -43.64 8.98
C MET A 259 1.42 -43.86 7.75
N TRP A 260 1.63 -42.77 7.00
CA TRP A 260 2.45 -42.79 5.78
C TRP A 260 3.90 -43.12 6.09
N LEU A 261 4.53 -42.47 7.08
CA LEU A 261 5.89 -42.76 7.50
C LEU A 261 6.08 -44.24 7.94
N LYS A 262 5.13 -44.78 8.69
CA LYS A 262 5.18 -46.20 9.07
C LYS A 262 5.08 -47.13 7.85
N ALA A 263 4.28 -46.77 6.87
CA ALA A 263 4.15 -47.57 5.64
C ALA A 263 5.44 -47.56 4.81
N GLU A 264 6.18 -46.43 4.84
CA GLU A 264 7.48 -46.30 4.18
C GLU A 264 8.66 -46.84 5.01
N GLY A 265 8.41 -47.41 6.18
CA GLY A 265 9.40 -48.08 7.02
C GLY A 265 10.13 -47.16 8.00
N TYR A 266 9.64 -45.96 8.22
CA TYR A 266 10.21 -45.00 9.16
C TYR A 266 9.41 -45.00 10.48
N ASP A 267 10.13 -44.74 11.62
CA ASP A 267 9.49 -44.53 12.91
C ASP A 267 9.14 -43.04 13.08
N PRO A 268 7.82 -42.68 13.11
CA PRO A 268 7.42 -41.30 13.27
C PRO A 268 7.97 -40.63 14.53
N ALA A 269 8.12 -41.36 15.65
CA ALA A 269 8.59 -40.82 16.93
C ALA A 269 10.04 -40.29 16.87
N LEU A 270 10.85 -40.79 15.92
CA LEU A 270 12.22 -40.41 15.72
C LEU A 270 12.40 -39.23 14.74
N ILE A 271 11.34 -38.84 14.05
CA ILE A 271 11.37 -37.85 12.95
C ILE A 271 10.50 -36.64 13.30
N THR A 272 9.30 -36.88 13.84
CA THR A 272 8.37 -35.83 14.18
C THR A 272 8.75 -35.16 15.49
N ALA A 273 8.69 -33.85 15.55
CA ALA A 273 8.89 -33.07 16.74
C ALA A 273 7.84 -31.96 16.76
N PHE A 274 6.72 -32.21 17.44
CA PHE A 274 5.68 -31.20 17.61
C PHE A 274 5.91 -30.43 18.91
N PRO A 275 5.43 -29.17 19.03
CA PRO A 275 5.64 -28.34 20.22
C PRO A 275 5.17 -28.99 21.53
N GLU A 276 4.19 -29.86 21.46
CA GLU A 276 3.61 -30.56 22.62
C GLU A 276 4.52 -31.69 23.17
N ASP A 277 5.48 -32.15 22.36
CA ASP A 277 6.30 -33.35 22.71
C ASP A 277 7.38 -33.08 23.78
N ASN A 278 7.63 -31.79 24.12
CA ASN A 278 8.62 -31.34 25.13
C ASN A 278 9.99 -32.02 25.01
N ILE A 279 10.51 -32.18 23.81
CA ILE A 279 11.76 -32.90 23.53
C ILE A 279 12.96 -32.07 24.01
N PRO A 280 13.94 -32.65 24.74
CA PRO A 280 15.15 -31.96 25.12
C PRO A 280 15.95 -31.47 23.89
N VAL A 281 16.58 -30.30 23.97
CA VAL A 281 17.33 -29.68 22.88
C VAL A 281 18.42 -30.61 22.31
N SER A 282 19.06 -31.41 23.17
CA SER A 282 20.10 -32.39 22.76
C SER A 282 19.56 -33.52 21.90
N GLU A 283 18.31 -33.92 22.12
CA GLU A 283 17.63 -34.97 21.35
C GLU A 283 17.02 -34.41 20.07
N ARG A 284 16.60 -33.15 20.10
CA ARG A 284 15.98 -32.47 18.96
C ARG A 284 16.94 -32.36 17.76
N SER A 285 18.20 -31.99 17.97
CA SER A 285 19.20 -31.91 16.90
C SER A 285 19.38 -33.25 16.17
N ALA A 286 19.39 -34.37 16.93
CA ALA A 286 19.45 -35.69 16.29
C ALA A 286 18.17 -36.07 15.54
N GLN A 287 17.01 -35.65 16.01
CA GLN A 287 15.73 -35.84 15.30
C GLN A 287 15.67 -34.96 14.03
N ASP A 288 16.19 -33.76 14.09
CA ASP A 288 16.22 -32.83 12.96
C ASP A 288 17.06 -33.39 11.82
N GLU A 289 18.25 -33.92 12.10
CA GLU A 289 19.07 -34.61 11.10
C GLU A 289 18.36 -35.82 10.50
N ARG A 290 17.69 -36.64 11.32
CA ARG A 290 16.91 -37.79 10.83
C ARG A 290 15.73 -37.35 9.96
N ALA A 291 15.04 -36.28 10.32
CA ALA A 291 13.95 -35.73 9.53
C ALA A 291 14.41 -35.29 8.14
N VAL A 292 15.55 -34.58 8.06
CA VAL A 292 16.14 -34.18 6.77
C VAL A 292 16.52 -35.38 5.93
N ARG A 293 17.20 -36.38 6.51
CA ARG A 293 17.62 -37.60 5.80
C ARG A 293 16.40 -38.37 5.26
N ALA A 294 15.38 -38.59 6.10
CA ALA A 294 14.15 -39.27 5.69
C ALA A 294 13.39 -38.52 4.59
N CYS A 295 13.33 -37.20 4.70
CA CYS A 295 12.70 -36.35 3.68
C CYS A 295 13.41 -36.47 2.33
N LEU A 296 14.74 -36.38 2.31
CA LEU A 296 15.53 -36.47 1.07
C LEU A 296 15.37 -37.85 0.41
N ASP A 297 15.38 -38.93 1.20
CA ASP A 297 15.19 -40.26 0.71
C ASP A 297 13.78 -40.45 0.10
N LEU A 298 12.74 -40.13 0.85
CA LEU A 298 11.36 -40.22 0.39
C LEU A 298 11.08 -39.37 -0.85
N TRP A 299 11.68 -38.18 -0.91
CA TRP A 299 11.57 -37.29 -2.07
C TRP A 299 12.28 -37.89 -3.30
N ALA A 300 13.49 -38.41 -3.14
CA ALA A 300 14.21 -39.06 -4.24
C ALA A 300 13.48 -40.31 -4.74
N ASN A 301 12.97 -41.14 -3.82
CA ASN A 301 12.17 -42.32 -4.14
C ASN A 301 10.90 -41.95 -4.91
N SER A 302 10.22 -40.85 -4.57
CA SER A 302 9.05 -40.35 -5.30
C SER A 302 9.36 -39.99 -6.76
N LEU A 303 10.62 -39.65 -7.06
CA LEU A 303 11.12 -39.36 -8.41
C LEU A 303 11.76 -40.58 -9.11
N GLY A 304 11.75 -41.74 -8.48
CA GLY A 304 12.37 -42.96 -9.00
C GLY A 304 13.90 -42.94 -8.96
N LYS A 305 14.48 -42.16 -8.03
CA LYS A 305 15.92 -42.07 -7.79
C LYS A 305 16.24 -42.61 -6.41
N GLU A 306 17.40 -43.23 -6.25
CA GLU A 306 17.89 -43.74 -4.96
C GLU A 306 19.02 -42.86 -4.43
N LEU A 307 19.03 -42.61 -3.11
CA LEU A 307 20.10 -41.92 -2.39
C LEU A 307 20.79 -42.87 -1.43
N ASP A 308 22.11 -42.77 -1.34
CA ASP A 308 22.92 -43.53 -0.36
C ASP A 308 22.89 -42.82 1.00
N LEU A 309 22.01 -43.30 1.91
CA LEU A 309 21.82 -42.72 3.24
C LEU A 309 22.98 -42.89 4.19
N ASN A 310 24.04 -43.69 3.83
CA ASN A 310 25.24 -43.82 4.67
C ASN A 310 26.24 -42.67 4.51
N GLN A 311 26.01 -41.81 3.53
CA GLN A 311 26.86 -40.62 3.29
C GLN A 311 26.62 -39.53 4.34
N SER A 312 27.55 -38.57 4.40
CA SER A 312 27.37 -37.37 5.23
C SER A 312 26.17 -36.53 4.74
N LEU A 313 25.56 -35.74 5.64
CA LEU A 313 24.43 -34.90 5.28
C LEU A 313 24.76 -33.90 4.16
N GLU A 314 26.00 -33.41 4.12
CA GLU A 314 26.46 -32.51 3.05
C GLU A 314 26.51 -33.18 1.68
N GLU A 315 26.95 -34.43 1.64
CA GLU A 315 26.98 -35.24 0.40
C GLU A 315 25.60 -35.57 -0.07
N LEU A 316 24.68 -35.91 0.84
CA LEU A 316 23.24 -36.08 0.53
C LEU A 316 22.60 -34.83 -0.04
N ARG A 317 22.90 -33.66 0.53
CA ARG A 317 22.41 -32.37 -0.01
C ARG A 317 22.93 -32.13 -1.44
N LYS A 318 24.20 -32.43 -1.71
CA LYS A 318 24.77 -32.31 -3.06
C LYS A 318 24.11 -33.27 -4.05
N ALA A 319 23.91 -34.52 -3.64
CA ALA A 319 23.22 -35.51 -4.45
C ALA A 319 21.78 -35.10 -4.75
N ALA A 320 21.04 -34.59 -3.75
CA ALA A 320 19.69 -34.06 -3.93
C ALA A 320 19.66 -32.85 -4.88
N GLN A 321 20.63 -31.96 -4.79
CA GLN A 321 20.77 -30.85 -5.74
C GLN A 321 21.03 -31.32 -7.17
N GLN A 322 21.80 -32.38 -7.36
CA GLN A 322 22.02 -32.97 -8.67
C GLN A 322 20.70 -33.55 -9.24
N ILE A 323 19.93 -34.26 -8.43
CA ILE A 323 18.60 -34.78 -8.83
C ILE A 323 17.67 -33.61 -9.21
N MET A 324 17.69 -32.50 -8.46
CA MET A 324 16.92 -31.31 -8.78
C MET A 324 17.28 -30.72 -10.15
N LEU A 325 18.57 -30.66 -10.48
CA LEU A 325 19.04 -30.17 -11.78
C LEU A 325 18.62 -31.07 -12.94
N GLU A 326 18.57 -32.39 -12.70
CA GLU A 326 18.17 -33.37 -13.71
C GLU A 326 16.65 -33.40 -13.94
N THR A 327 15.87 -33.27 -12.87
CA THR A 327 14.41 -33.45 -12.91
C THR A 327 13.62 -32.15 -13.00
N GLY A 328 14.25 -31.01 -12.63
CA GLY A 328 13.57 -29.72 -12.48
C GLY A 328 12.66 -29.63 -11.25
N ASN A 329 12.59 -30.65 -10.40
CA ASN A 329 11.79 -30.64 -9.18
C ASN A 329 12.62 -30.12 -8.00
N PRO A 330 12.11 -29.15 -7.22
CA PRO A 330 12.88 -28.57 -6.12
C PRO A 330 13.09 -29.55 -4.98
N VAL A 331 14.26 -29.46 -4.36
CA VAL A 331 14.51 -30.17 -3.10
C VAL A 331 13.62 -29.56 -2.01
N PRO A 332 12.88 -30.37 -1.23
CA PRO A 332 11.93 -29.85 -0.23
C PRO A 332 12.55 -28.91 0.80
N THR A 333 13.80 -29.16 1.18
CA THR A 333 14.49 -28.44 2.26
C THR A 333 15.00 -27.04 1.87
N ILE A 334 14.95 -26.66 0.59
CA ILE A 334 15.39 -25.33 0.13
C ILE A 334 14.28 -24.27 0.02
N GLY A 335 13.06 -24.60 0.44
CA GLY A 335 11.95 -23.65 0.47
C GLY A 335 11.47 -23.14 -0.89
N LYS A 336 11.75 -23.87 -1.97
CA LYS A 336 11.25 -23.56 -3.31
C LYS A 336 10.06 -24.42 -3.66
N GLN A 337 9.11 -23.83 -4.37
CA GLN A 337 7.87 -24.45 -4.81
C GLN A 337 7.70 -24.33 -6.32
N ILE A 338 6.95 -25.24 -6.91
CA ILE A 338 6.53 -25.17 -8.29
C ILE A 338 5.30 -24.26 -8.36
N LEU A 339 5.39 -23.22 -9.18
CA LEU A 339 4.26 -22.33 -9.44
C LEU A 339 3.77 -22.48 -10.88
N ARG A 340 2.48 -22.21 -11.07
CA ARG A 340 1.83 -22.09 -12.37
C ARG A 340 1.37 -20.66 -12.61
N ASP A 341 1.44 -20.23 -13.88
CA ASP A 341 0.97 -18.90 -14.28
C ASP A 341 -0.57 -18.87 -14.22
N GLY A 342 -1.13 -17.86 -13.56
CA GLY A 342 -2.58 -17.69 -13.44
C GLY A 342 -3.30 -17.45 -14.77
N LYS A 343 -2.61 -16.98 -15.81
CA LYS A 343 -3.21 -16.69 -17.12
C LYS A 343 -3.19 -17.89 -18.06
N THR A 344 -2.08 -18.61 -18.12
CA THR A 344 -1.87 -19.72 -19.07
C THR A 344 -2.07 -21.10 -18.42
N GLY A 345 -1.89 -21.20 -17.10
CA GLY A 345 -1.87 -22.46 -16.37
C GLY A 345 -0.56 -23.24 -16.51
N ASP A 346 0.41 -22.71 -17.27
CA ASP A 346 1.69 -23.37 -17.49
C ASP A 346 2.59 -23.27 -16.25
N ARG A 347 3.43 -24.29 -16.07
CA ARG A 347 4.44 -24.30 -15.02
C ARG A 347 5.54 -23.31 -15.35
N TYR A 348 6.04 -22.56 -14.35
CA TYR A 348 7.24 -21.75 -14.51
C TYR A 348 8.48 -22.60 -14.76
N ASP A 349 9.41 -22.08 -15.55
CA ASP A 349 10.67 -22.77 -15.93
C ASP A 349 11.54 -23.15 -14.73
N GLN A 350 11.46 -22.37 -13.65
CA GLN A 350 12.27 -22.57 -12.45
C GLN A 350 11.40 -22.53 -11.19
N PRO A 351 11.73 -23.36 -10.19
CA PRO A 351 11.07 -23.31 -8.89
C PRO A 351 11.30 -21.96 -8.20
N VAL A 352 10.27 -21.43 -7.56
CA VAL A 352 10.24 -20.12 -6.92
C VAL A 352 10.21 -20.28 -5.41
N THR A 353 10.91 -19.39 -4.68
CA THR A 353 10.80 -19.32 -3.22
C THR A 353 9.44 -18.80 -2.83
N VAL A 354 8.65 -19.60 -2.13
CA VAL A 354 7.31 -19.29 -1.65
C VAL A 354 7.20 -19.63 -0.17
N GLY A 355 6.52 -18.78 0.57
CA GLY A 355 6.26 -19.02 1.98
C GLY A 355 5.42 -17.91 2.60
N TYR A 356 5.31 -17.92 3.90
CA TYR A 356 4.52 -16.96 4.66
C TYR A 356 5.43 -15.96 5.37
N MET A 357 5.16 -14.68 5.17
CA MET A 357 5.89 -13.60 5.80
C MET A 357 4.92 -12.56 6.36
N THR A 358 5.26 -11.96 7.49
CA THR A 358 4.50 -10.84 8.04
C THR A 358 4.73 -9.59 7.19
N PHE A 359 3.66 -9.03 6.64
CA PHE A 359 3.71 -7.83 5.82
C PHE A 359 2.75 -6.79 6.37
N MET A 360 3.19 -5.52 6.45
CA MET A 360 2.45 -4.43 7.06
C MET A 360 2.19 -3.32 6.04
N LYS A 361 0.97 -2.82 6.01
CA LYS A 361 0.63 -1.57 5.31
C LYS A 361 1.03 -0.39 6.18
N LEU A 362 1.86 0.51 5.66
CA LEU A 362 2.30 1.71 6.36
C LEU A 362 1.35 2.89 6.11
N HIS A 363 1.32 3.87 7.03
CA HIS A 363 0.49 5.07 6.90
C HIS A 363 0.88 6.03 5.75
N HIS A 364 1.88 5.66 4.96
CA HIS A 364 2.25 6.38 3.74
C HIS A 364 1.37 5.96 2.56
N LEU A 365 0.07 6.21 2.68
CA LEU A 365 -0.90 5.87 1.65
C LEU A 365 -0.87 6.89 0.52
N VAL A 366 -1.01 6.43 -0.72
CA VAL A 366 -1.03 7.31 -1.89
C VAL A 366 -2.24 8.24 -1.87
N GLU A 367 -3.38 7.76 -1.40
CA GLU A 367 -4.62 8.52 -1.29
C GLU A 367 -4.47 9.79 -0.44
N ASP A 368 -3.67 9.72 0.65
CA ASP A 368 -3.38 10.89 1.49
C ASP A 368 -2.42 11.88 0.83
N LYS A 369 -1.66 11.48 -0.19
CA LYS A 369 -0.63 12.28 -0.85
C LYS A 369 -1.05 12.84 -2.19
N VAL A 370 -2.02 12.22 -2.87
CA VAL A 370 -2.55 12.72 -4.13
C VAL A 370 -3.17 14.08 -3.91
N HIS A 371 -2.69 15.07 -4.66
CA HIS A 371 -3.15 16.44 -4.57
C HIS A 371 -2.97 17.15 -5.89
N ALA A 372 -3.96 17.95 -6.29
CA ALA A 372 -3.91 18.82 -7.45
C ALA A 372 -4.54 20.17 -7.11
N ARG A 373 -4.09 21.21 -7.79
CA ARG A 373 -4.60 22.58 -7.62
C ARG A 373 -4.68 23.28 -8.96
N ALA A 374 -5.76 23.99 -9.21
CA ALA A 374 -5.85 24.97 -10.28
C ALA A 374 -5.74 26.40 -9.68
N THR A 375 -6.69 26.81 -8.85
CA THR A 375 -6.70 28.05 -8.08
C THR A 375 -6.94 27.72 -6.61
N GLY A 376 -6.50 28.59 -5.70
CA GLY A 376 -6.68 28.37 -4.26
C GLY A 376 -6.17 29.55 -3.45
N PRO A 377 -5.96 29.39 -2.13
CA PRO A 377 -5.50 30.47 -1.27
C PRO A 377 -4.06 30.90 -1.54
N TYR A 378 -3.80 32.18 -1.35
CA TYR A 378 -2.50 32.82 -1.54
C TYR A 378 -2.04 33.49 -0.24
N SER A 379 -0.72 33.62 -0.08
CA SER A 379 -0.12 34.39 1.02
C SER A 379 -0.50 35.86 0.91
N LEU A 380 -0.71 36.52 2.05
CA LEU A 380 -1.12 37.93 2.07
C LEU A 380 0.00 38.88 1.59
N VAL A 381 1.25 38.63 1.97
CA VAL A 381 2.38 39.53 1.67
C VAL A 381 2.99 39.23 0.30
N THR A 382 3.39 38.00 0.08
CA THR A 382 4.08 37.59 -1.15
C THR A 382 3.14 37.26 -2.31
N GLN A 383 1.84 37.11 -2.07
CA GLN A 383 0.84 36.71 -3.07
C GLN A 383 1.15 35.38 -3.76
N GLN A 384 2.01 34.56 -3.19
CA GLN A 384 2.34 33.24 -3.69
C GLN A 384 1.33 32.19 -3.21
N PRO A 385 1.09 31.09 -3.95
CA PRO A 385 0.29 29.99 -3.49
C PRO A 385 0.79 29.42 -2.16
N LEU A 386 -0.11 29.12 -1.24
CA LEU A 386 0.24 28.42 0.00
C LEU A 386 0.78 27.02 -0.32
N GLY A 387 1.55 26.43 0.59
CA GLY A 387 2.06 25.07 0.48
C GLY A 387 1.19 24.05 1.22
N GLY A 388 1.25 22.78 0.78
CA GLY A 388 0.63 21.65 1.46
C GLY A 388 -0.81 21.32 1.05
N LYS A 389 -1.15 20.03 1.07
CA LYS A 389 -2.48 19.49 0.71
C LYS A 389 -3.58 20.04 1.60
N ALA A 390 -3.33 20.13 2.92
CA ALA A 390 -4.32 20.60 3.91
C ALA A 390 -4.79 22.03 3.67
N GLN A 391 -3.96 22.88 3.08
CA GLN A 391 -4.26 24.28 2.76
C GLN A 391 -4.70 24.47 1.30
N PHE A 392 -4.97 23.39 0.59
CA PHE A 392 -5.20 23.43 -0.86
C PHE A 392 -4.10 24.21 -1.59
N GLY A 393 -2.85 23.93 -1.22
CA GLY A 393 -1.67 24.64 -1.68
C GLY A 393 -1.12 24.09 -3.00
N GLY A 394 -0.14 24.80 -3.57
CA GLY A 394 0.59 24.42 -4.77
C GLY A 394 1.89 23.68 -4.46
N GLN A 395 2.48 23.08 -5.51
CA GLN A 395 3.80 22.49 -5.44
C GLN A 395 4.87 23.59 -5.42
N ARG A 396 5.95 23.35 -4.67
CA ARG A 396 7.11 24.25 -4.68
C ARG A 396 7.95 24.00 -5.94
N PHE A 397 8.10 25.01 -6.77
CA PHE A 397 9.06 25.05 -7.85
C PHE A 397 10.35 25.68 -7.33
N GLY A 398 11.28 24.84 -6.88
CA GLY A 398 12.50 25.29 -6.20
C GLY A 398 13.57 25.79 -7.16
N GLU A 399 14.72 26.19 -6.61
CA GLU A 399 15.86 26.73 -7.38
C GLU A 399 16.42 25.69 -8.37
N MET A 400 16.50 24.42 -7.95
CA MET A 400 17.00 23.35 -8.83
C MET A 400 16.08 23.09 -10.02
N GLU A 401 14.77 23.17 -9.84
CA GLU A 401 13.78 23.06 -10.91
C GLU A 401 13.87 24.23 -11.90
N VAL A 402 14.18 25.43 -11.41
CA VAL A 402 14.48 26.60 -12.24
C VAL A 402 15.71 26.34 -13.11
N TRP A 403 16.80 25.83 -12.53
CA TRP A 403 18.01 25.48 -13.28
C TRP A 403 17.73 24.43 -14.38
N ALA A 404 16.84 23.50 -14.12
CA ALA A 404 16.45 22.51 -15.12
C ALA A 404 15.77 23.16 -16.34
N LEU A 405 14.87 24.12 -16.12
CA LEU A 405 14.23 24.85 -17.22
C LEU A 405 15.20 25.76 -17.95
N GLU A 406 16.13 26.39 -17.26
CA GLU A 406 17.21 27.18 -17.85
C GLU A 406 18.09 26.32 -18.76
N ALA A 407 18.45 25.11 -18.30
CA ALA A 407 19.26 24.17 -19.07
C ALA A 407 18.57 23.71 -20.36
N TYR A 408 17.24 23.56 -20.33
CA TYR A 408 16.45 23.26 -21.53
C TYR A 408 16.21 24.49 -22.43
N GLY A 409 16.56 25.70 -21.99
CA GLY A 409 16.27 26.94 -22.74
C GLY A 409 14.78 27.27 -22.81
N ALA A 410 13.96 26.74 -21.88
CA ALA A 410 12.51 26.91 -21.86
C ALA A 410 12.09 28.24 -21.20
N ALA A 411 12.45 29.36 -21.80
CA ALA A 411 12.27 30.70 -21.21
C ALA A 411 10.79 31.07 -20.99
N TYR A 412 9.91 30.78 -21.92
CA TYR A 412 8.48 31.08 -21.78
C TYR A 412 7.82 30.26 -20.66
N THR A 413 8.17 28.98 -20.56
CA THR A 413 7.67 28.12 -19.47
C THR A 413 8.14 28.62 -18.11
N LEU A 414 9.42 29.02 -18.00
CA LEU A 414 9.97 29.57 -16.77
C LEU A 414 9.28 30.89 -16.39
N GLN A 415 9.06 31.78 -17.35
CA GLN A 415 8.34 33.02 -17.14
C GLN A 415 6.91 32.77 -16.63
N GLU A 416 6.20 31.83 -17.23
CA GLU A 416 4.85 31.45 -16.80
C GLU A 416 4.85 30.90 -15.35
N MET A 417 5.81 30.03 -15.01
CA MET A 417 5.95 29.47 -13.67
C MET A 417 6.21 30.56 -12.61
N LEU A 418 7.01 31.56 -12.92
CA LEU A 418 7.39 32.64 -12.01
C LEU A 418 6.35 33.75 -11.88
N THR A 419 5.44 33.91 -12.84
CA THR A 419 4.49 35.01 -12.91
C THR A 419 3.05 34.58 -12.79
N VAL A 420 2.43 34.15 -13.88
CA VAL A 420 1.00 33.85 -13.96
C VAL A 420 0.59 32.70 -13.04
N LYS A 421 1.42 31.68 -12.90
CA LYS A 421 1.17 30.54 -12.01
C LYS A 421 1.57 30.79 -10.55
N SER A 422 2.22 31.89 -10.25
CA SER A 422 2.72 32.21 -8.90
C SER A 422 2.12 33.49 -8.35
N ASP A 423 2.80 34.62 -8.51
CA ASP A 423 2.56 35.86 -7.76
C ASP A 423 2.19 37.12 -8.58
N ASP A 424 1.99 36.97 -9.88
CA ASP A 424 1.41 38.04 -10.68
C ASP A 424 -0.11 38.11 -10.52
N VAL A 425 -0.59 38.91 -9.59
CA VAL A 425 -2.01 39.03 -9.23
C VAL A 425 -2.87 39.42 -10.43
N VAL A 426 -2.42 40.45 -11.19
CA VAL A 426 -3.19 40.96 -12.34
C VAL A 426 -3.16 39.95 -13.51
N GLY A 427 -1.98 39.38 -13.77
CA GLY A 427 -1.81 38.37 -14.82
C GLY A 427 -2.63 37.11 -14.55
N ARG A 428 -2.74 36.64 -13.28
CA ARG A 428 -3.60 35.51 -12.90
C ARG A 428 -5.06 35.77 -13.26
N GLU A 429 -5.60 36.93 -12.87
CA GLU A 429 -7.01 37.31 -13.14
C GLU A 429 -7.26 37.40 -14.64
N ALA A 430 -6.39 38.09 -15.39
CA ALA A 430 -6.51 38.24 -16.83
C ALA A 430 -6.42 36.89 -17.56
N THR A 431 -5.50 36.02 -17.15
CA THR A 431 -5.35 34.69 -17.75
C THR A 431 -6.56 33.82 -17.50
N TYR A 432 -7.10 33.80 -16.27
CA TYR A 432 -8.31 33.05 -15.96
C TYR A 432 -9.52 33.56 -16.76
N GLN A 433 -9.67 34.86 -16.86
CA GLN A 433 -10.71 35.48 -17.68
C GLN A 433 -10.55 35.14 -19.17
N ALA A 434 -9.31 35.16 -19.70
CA ALA A 434 -9.03 34.79 -21.07
C ALA A 434 -9.40 33.34 -21.38
N ILE A 435 -9.07 32.40 -20.46
CA ILE A 435 -9.45 30.99 -20.59
C ILE A 435 -10.97 30.83 -20.63
N VAL A 436 -11.70 31.45 -19.67
CA VAL A 436 -13.16 31.32 -19.58
C VAL A 436 -13.86 31.95 -20.81
N THR A 437 -13.34 33.07 -21.32
CA THR A 437 -13.92 33.79 -22.46
C THR A 437 -13.33 33.36 -23.81
N ASN A 438 -12.44 32.39 -23.83
CA ASN A 438 -11.73 31.88 -25.03
C ASN A 438 -11.02 33.00 -25.81
N LYS A 439 -10.33 33.90 -25.09
CA LYS A 439 -9.51 34.98 -25.65
C LYS A 439 -8.02 34.64 -25.57
N PRO A 440 -7.18 35.24 -26.38
CA PRO A 440 -5.73 35.09 -26.26
C PRO A 440 -5.25 35.58 -24.89
N ILE A 441 -4.28 34.86 -24.33
CA ILE A 441 -3.67 35.20 -23.04
C ILE A 441 -2.68 36.33 -23.27
N GLU A 442 -2.78 37.39 -22.46
CA GLU A 442 -1.88 38.54 -22.52
C GLU A 442 -0.51 38.24 -21.90
N ALA A 443 0.49 39.06 -22.21
CA ALA A 443 1.82 38.94 -21.63
C ALA A 443 1.76 39.12 -20.10
N PRO A 444 2.58 38.36 -19.33
CA PRO A 444 2.59 38.40 -17.88
C PRO A 444 3.14 39.75 -17.39
N GLY A 445 2.69 40.13 -16.19
CA GLY A 445 3.13 41.35 -15.50
C GLY A 445 4.33 41.13 -14.58
N THR A 446 4.53 42.07 -13.66
CA THR A 446 5.64 42.02 -12.69
C THR A 446 5.24 41.20 -11.46
N PRO A 447 6.09 40.27 -10.99
CA PRO A 447 5.86 39.48 -9.79
C PRO A 447 5.67 40.33 -8.54
N ALA A 448 4.71 39.98 -7.66
CA ALA A 448 4.47 40.71 -6.41
C ALA A 448 5.68 40.62 -5.47
N ALA A 449 6.39 39.49 -5.43
CA ALA A 449 7.61 39.34 -4.64
C ALA A 449 8.70 40.37 -5.05
N PHE A 450 8.83 40.66 -6.34
CA PHE A 450 9.74 41.69 -6.82
C PHE A 450 9.32 43.09 -6.34
N LYS A 451 8.01 43.39 -6.36
CA LYS A 451 7.49 44.66 -5.83
C LYS A 451 7.76 44.84 -4.32
N VAL A 452 7.61 43.73 -3.55
CA VAL A 452 7.96 43.71 -2.12
C VAL A 452 9.45 43.98 -1.93
N LEU A 453 10.35 43.33 -2.68
CA LEU A 453 11.78 43.52 -2.62
C LEU A 453 12.15 45.00 -2.90
N VAL A 454 11.57 45.58 -3.95
CA VAL A 454 11.79 47.01 -4.28
C VAL A 454 11.36 47.93 -3.13
N LYS A 455 10.22 47.67 -2.49
CA LYS A 455 9.73 48.40 -1.33
C LYS A 455 10.64 48.26 -0.11
N GLU A 456 11.16 47.06 0.13
CA GLU A 456 12.14 46.83 1.19
C GLU A 456 13.45 47.63 0.94
N LEU A 457 13.96 47.59 -0.29
CA LEU A 457 15.13 48.41 -0.67
C LEU A 457 14.87 49.90 -0.53
N GLN A 458 13.70 50.38 -0.95
CA GLN A 458 13.29 51.79 -0.75
C GLN A 458 13.21 52.18 0.73
N SER A 459 12.76 51.25 1.61
CA SER A 459 12.72 51.49 3.05
C SER A 459 14.11 51.65 3.66
N LEU A 460 15.14 51.08 3.04
CA LEU A 460 16.56 51.28 3.38
C LEU A 460 17.18 52.53 2.74
N GLY A 461 16.39 53.34 2.05
CA GLY A 461 16.87 54.56 1.38
C GLY A 461 17.50 54.35 0.01
N LEU A 462 17.34 53.15 -0.59
CA LEU A 462 17.87 52.84 -1.92
C LEU A 462 16.78 53.05 -2.98
N ALA A 463 17.11 53.75 -4.08
CA ALA A 463 16.25 53.87 -5.25
C ALA A 463 16.53 52.71 -6.23
N VAL A 464 15.45 52.09 -6.72
CA VAL A 464 15.54 51.04 -7.74
C VAL A 464 14.69 51.46 -8.94
N GLU A 465 15.34 51.64 -10.09
CA GLU A 465 14.73 52.10 -11.33
C GLU A 465 15.27 51.24 -12.50
N SER A 466 14.45 50.96 -13.50
CA SER A 466 14.91 50.38 -14.76
C SER A 466 15.03 51.48 -15.81
N ILE A 467 16.18 51.51 -16.49
CA ILE A 467 16.43 52.43 -17.59
C ILE A 467 16.39 51.64 -18.88
N MET A 468 15.49 51.99 -19.78
CA MET A 468 15.35 51.39 -21.11
C MET A 468 16.44 51.89 -22.05
N GLU A 469 16.67 51.20 -23.19
CA GLU A 469 17.66 51.56 -24.20
C GLU A 469 17.39 52.94 -24.80
N ASP A 470 16.14 53.39 -24.86
CA ASP A 470 15.71 54.72 -25.30
C ASP A 470 15.85 55.81 -24.23
N GLY A 471 16.31 55.45 -23.04
CA GLY A 471 16.50 56.38 -21.92
C GLY A 471 15.25 56.62 -21.07
N GLU A 472 14.15 55.93 -21.34
CA GLU A 472 12.95 55.98 -20.52
C GLU A 472 13.20 55.29 -19.17
N ILE A 473 12.78 55.94 -18.07
CA ILE A 473 12.96 55.45 -16.71
C ILE A 473 11.65 54.85 -16.19
N ILE A 474 11.65 53.56 -15.93
CA ILE A 474 10.54 52.88 -15.27
C ILE A 474 10.82 52.84 -13.77
N SER A 475 10.01 53.59 -13.01
CA SER A 475 10.07 53.61 -11.55
C SER A 475 9.09 52.61 -10.96
N TYR A 476 9.60 51.66 -10.16
CA TYR A 476 8.78 50.70 -9.47
C TYR A 476 8.21 51.25 -8.17
N GLY A 477 6.89 51.18 -7.97
CA GLY A 477 6.30 51.44 -6.65
C GLY A 477 5.35 52.60 -6.52
N LYS A 478 4.94 53.27 -7.57
CA LYS A 478 3.81 54.20 -7.55
C LYS A 478 2.48 53.43 -7.78
N GLU A 479 1.51 53.69 -6.94
CA GLU A 479 0.21 53.01 -6.94
C GLU A 479 -0.67 53.30 -8.19
N SER A 480 -0.30 54.30 -8.99
CA SER A 480 -0.97 54.71 -10.22
C SER A 480 -0.85 53.75 -11.41
N ASP A 481 0.10 52.76 -11.35
CA ASP A 481 0.42 51.92 -12.49
C ASP A 481 -0.28 50.55 -12.48
N ARG A 482 -1.47 50.47 -11.91
CA ARG A 482 -2.27 49.21 -11.95
C ARG A 482 -2.70 48.79 -13.36
N ARG A 483 -2.54 49.64 -14.37
CA ARG A 483 -2.90 49.36 -15.77
C ARG A 483 -1.78 49.31 -16.79
N ASP A 484 -0.62 49.91 -16.48
CA ASP A 484 0.46 50.11 -17.47
C ASP A 484 1.77 49.37 -17.24
N ASN A 485 1.90 48.61 -16.14
CA ASN A 485 3.11 47.81 -15.87
C ASN A 485 3.10 46.46 -16.61
N ARG A 486 2.78 46.46 -17.90
CA ARG A 486 3.11 45.37 -18.81
C ARG A 486 4.56 45.54 -19.22
N MET A 487 5.38 44.49 -19.08
CA MET A 487 6.69 44.49 -19.73
C MET A 487 6.49 44.76 -21.23
N PRO A 488 7.21 45.70 -21.82
CA PRO A 488 7.11 45.93 -23.24
C PRO A 488 7.44 44.60 -23.98
N THR A 489 6.50 44.10 -24.72
CA THR A 489 6.64 42.89 -25.56
C THR A 489 7.71 43.00 -26.63
N GLY A 490 8.33 44.17 -26.80
CA GLY A 490 9.30 44.48 -27.85
C GLY A 490 10.69 43.85 -27.72
N LEU A 491 11.04 43.27 -26.57
CA LEU A 491 12.41 42.74 -26.38
C LEU A 491 12.58 41.26 -26.88
N LEU A 492 11.49 40.54 -27.14
CA LEU A 492 11.55 39.17 -27.61
C LEU A 492 11.18 38.98 -29.08
N ASP A 493 10.49 39.98 -29.70
CA ASP A 493 10.02 39.85 -31.08
C ASP A 493 11.07 40.20 -32.18
N SER A 494 12.21 40.81 -31.82
CA SER A 494 13.15 41.26 -32.84
C SER A 494 14.35 40.35 -33.12
N ARG A 495 14.48 39.20 -32.50
CA ARG A 495 15.66 38.31 -32.66
C ARG A 495 15.45 36.94 -33.25
N TYR A 496 14.21 36.50 -33.53
CA TYR A 496 13.95 35.21 -34.15
C TYR A 496 12.95 35.29 -35.32
N GLY A 497 13.19 36.19 -36.23
CA GLY A 497 12.55 36.26 -37.51
C GLY A 497 13.62 36.20 -38.62
N ALA A 498 14.12 35.00 -38.89
CA ALA A 498 14.72 34.59 -40.16
C ALA A 498 14.84 33.06 -40.15
#